data_8bf89442d6a9fde4a9bdf7cf754305c3
#
_entry.id   8bf89442d6a9fde4a9bdf7cf754305c3
#
_cell.length_a   1.000
_cell.length_b   1.000
_cell.length_c   1.000
_cell.angle_alpha   90.00
_cell.angle_beta   90.00
_cell.angle_gamma   90.00
#
_symmetry.space_group_name_H-M   'P 1'
#
loop_
_entity.id
_entity.type
_entity.pdbx_description
1 polymer ?
#
loop_
_entity_poly.entity_id
_entity_poly.type
_entity_poly.pdbx_seq_one_letter_code
_entity_poly.pdbx_strand_id
1 'polypeptide(L)'
;MEQADADAFALLALIRQLGVASSAQLQAATGRSQPTLSRLLRALAAQVVVLGSGRSTRYGLPQPLLGAPAVQPLRWVMPDGRLHDWGRLTFLAGDRVHVQADGLDSLNQGSLPWFMAPLRAQGFLGRVLARQWAQRGLDANPDRWSLEQVLATALLLHDAPGALVLGEPPAGSVMPPATGTAPDLDALADEVASTLPAGSSAGGEQAKFLTHDETGHPLIVKFTPPLDTPFGERWHDLLQAEALALQVLAEWGVPVAAAQVLQTARRAYLVSRRFDRLPGGGRLHAVPLDAVHGAFVPGGRQHWGATCRELERQRRLPPGAGAQAEALLHFGRLIGNTDMHFGNLSLWVQPQEVPRGRFSGLAPVYDMLPMRWRPDMAQGLVDIEPFEPDAVALGSPAREVALQFWQQLAALPAASRALRRAAQAMALRLQRG
;
A
#
# COMPACT_ATOMS: atom_id res chain seq x y z
N MET A 1 21.54 27.51 -39.89
CA MET A 1 21.85 26.77 -38.66
C MET A 1 21.16 27.43 -37.47
N GLU A 2 21.38 28.74 -37.21
CA GLU A 2 20.75 29.46 -36.08
C GLU A 2 19.21 29.40 -36.01
N GLN A 3 18.49 29.53 -37.14
CA GLN A 3 17.02 29.52 -37.14
C GLN A 3 16.46 28.12 -36.80
N ALA A 4 17.13 27.04 -37.25
CA ALA A 4 16.71 25.68 -36.95
C ALA A 4 16.92 25.32 -35.45
N ASP A 5 18.00 25.84 -34.88
CA ASP A 5 18.30 25.68 -33.46
C ASP A 5 17.32 26.46 -32.57
N ALA A 6 16.95 27.68 -32.99
CA ALA A 6 15.93 28.50 -32.32
C ALA A 6 14.55 27.83 -32.36
N ASP A 7 14.16 27.28 -33.51
CA ASP A 7 12.90 26.55 -33.67
C ASP A 7 12.88 25.26 -32.82
N ALA A 8 14.00 24.53 -32.72
CA ALA A 8 14.14 23.35 -31.88
C ALA A 8 14.03 23.72 -30.39
N PHE A 9 14.70 24.76 -29.95
CA PHE A 9 14.64 25.25 -28.57
C PHE A 9 13.20 25.68 -28.19
N ALA A 10 12.54 26.45 -29.06
CA ALA A 10 11.16 26.86 -28.85
C ALA A 10 10.21 25.69 -28.76
N LEU A 11 10.40 24.65 -29.58
CA LEU A 11 9.60 23.44 -29.54
C LEU A 11 9.79 22.66 -28.25
N LEU A 12 11.02 22.52 -27.76
CA LEU A 12 11.30 21.86 -26.46
C LEU A 12 10.69 22.64 -25.30
N ALA A 13 10.81 23.99 -25.31
CA ALA A 13 10.19 24.83 -24.29
C ALA A 13 8.66 24.66 -24.26
N LEU A 14 8.03 24.63 -25.44
CA LEU A 14 6.60 24.40 -25.58
C LEU A 14 6.17 23.01 -25.06
N ILE A 15 6.88 21.94 -25.42
CA ILE A 15 6.60 20.60 -24.92
C ILE A 15 6.76 20.55 -23.38
N ARG A 16 7.78 21.25 -22.84
CA ARG A 16 7.98 21.35 -21.38
C ARG A 16 6.82 22.06 -20.71
N GLN A 17 6.32 23.14 -21.27
CA GLN A 17 5.19 23.90 -20.75
C GLN A 17 3.89 23.07 -20.77
N LEU A 18 3.63 22.34 -21.87
CA LEU A 18 2.46 21.48 -22.02
C LEU A 18 2.61 20.13 -21.26
N GLY A 19 3.85 19.75 -20.94
CA GLY A 19 4.24 18.47 -20.34
C GLY A 19 4.17 17.32 -21.34
N VAL A 20 3.02 17.13 -22.01
CA VAL A 20 2.82 16.18 -23.12
C VAL A 20 1.92 16.84 -24.15
N ALA A 21 2.34 16.84 -25.41
CA ALA A 21 1.64 17.53 -26.50
C ALA A 21 1.40 16.62 -27.71
N SER A 22 0.23 16.73 -28.34
CA SER A 22 -0.06 16.14 -29.64
C SER A 22 0.55 16.96 -30.78
N SER A 23 0.73 16.37 -31.97
CA SER A 23 1.14 17.10 -33.16
C SER A 23 0.23 18.27 -33.47
N ALA A 24 -1.08 18.13 -33.29
CA ALA A 24 -2.05 19.21 -33.54
C ALA A 24 -1.83 20.41 -32.59
N GLN A 25 -1.61 20.14 -31.29
CA GLN A 25 -1.29 21.19 -30.32
C GLN A 25 0.02 21.91 -30.64
N LEU A 26 1.04 21.15 -31.03
CA LEU A 26 2.33 21.73 -31.42
C LEU A 26 2.22 22.56 -32.71
N GLN A 27 1.46 22.11 -33.70
CA GLN A 27 1.19 22.88 -34.92
C GLN A 27 0.45 24.19 -34.61
N ALA A 28 -0.63 24.12 -33.84
CA ALA A 28 -1.43 25.28 -33.44
C ALA A 28 -0.59 26.32 -32.68
N ALA A 29 0.28 25.89 -31.78
CA ALA A 29 1.10 26.79 -30.96
C ALA A 29 2.32 27.35 -31.68
N THR A 30 2.91 26.62 -32.66
CA THR A 30 4.11 27.06 -33.39
C THR A 30 3.81 27.70 -34.73
N GLY A 31 2.58 27.53 -35.28
CA GLY A 31 2.24 27.94 -36.63
C GLY A 31 2.97 27.16 -37.75
N ARG A 32 3.72 26.10 -37.40
CA ARG A 32 4.51 25.32 -38.35
C ARG A 32 3.67 24.25 -39.03
N SER A 33 4.00 23.94 -40.31
CA SER A 33 3.35 22.86 -41.03
C SER A 33 3.72 21.46 -40.46
N GLN A 34 2.84 20.49 -40.65
CA GLN A 34 3.06 19.09 -40.23
C GLN A 34 4.43 18.52 -40.69
N PRO A 35 4.87 18.69 -41.99
CA PRO A 35 6.17 18.19 -42.41
C PRO A 35 7.34 18.86 -41.68
N THR A 36 7.25 20.17 -41.44
CA THR A 36 8.29 20.94 -40.72
C THR A 36 8.38 20.43 -39.28
N LEU A 37 7.25 20.31 -38.60
CA LEU A 37 7.19 19.78 -37.22
C LEU A 37 7.74 18.34 -37.13
N SER A 38 7.36 17.47 -38.06
CA SER A 38 7.88 16.09 -38.10
C SER A 38 9.39 16.02 -38.28
N ARG A 39 9.97 16.94 -39.10
CA ARG A 39 11.41 17.04 -39.27
C ARG A 39 12.12 17.53 -38.01
N LEU A 40 11.58 18.55 -37.33
CA LEU A 40 12.09 19.04 -36.03
C LEU A 40 12.04 17.98 -34.95
N LEU A 41 10.90 17.31 -34.80
CA LEU A 41 10.75 16.24 -33.80
C LEU A 41 11.71 15.06 -34.05
N ARG A 42 11.98 14.73 -35.31
CA ARG A 42 12.97 13.72 -35.70
C ARG A 42 14.39 14.15 -35.36
N ALA A 43 14.74 15.43 -35.59
CA ALA A 43 16.03 15.98 -35.17
C ALA A 43 16.20 15.99 -33.65
N LEU A 44 15.10 16.09 -32.90
CA LEU A 44 15.06 16.08 -31.43
C LEU A 44 14.80 14.70 -30.82
N ALA A 45 14.89 13.61 -31.59
CA ALA A 45 14.54 12.26 -31.15
C ALA A 45 15.31 11.77 -29.91
N ALA A 46 16.51 12.29 -29.67
CA ALA A 46 17.30 12.01 -28.46
C ALA A 46 16.78 12.73 -27.20
N GLN A 47 15.97 13.76 -27.35
CA GLN A 47 15.47 14.61 -26.26
C GLN A 47 13.96 14.49 -26.04
N VAL A 48 13.23 13.91 -26.99
CA VAL A 48 11.77 13.82 -26.98
C VAL A 48 11.34 12.34 -27.03
N VAL A 49 10.49 11.94 -26.10
CA VAL A 49 9.86 10.62 -26.12
C VAL A 49 8.55 10.70 -26.89
N VAL A 50 8.35 9.70 -27.77
CA VAL A 50 7.09 9.52 -28.50
C VAL A 50 6.21 8.56 -27.71
N LEU A 51 4.99 8.98 -27.42
CA LEU A 51 3.99 8.29 -26.62
C LEU A 51 2.83 7.88 -27.54
N GLY A 52 2.32 6.65 -27.38
CA GLY A 52 1.24 6.15 -28.21
C GLY A 52 1.63 5.93 -29.67
N SER A 53 0.64 5.73 -30.52
CA SER A 53 0.84 5.50 -31.97
C SER A 53 -0.29 6.08 -32.82
N GLY A 54 -0.03 6.32 -34.10
CA GLY A 54 -1.01 6.82 -35.06
C GLY A 54 -1.63 8.15 -34.63
N ARG A 55 -2.96 8.23 -34.57
CA ARG A 55 -3.69 9.45 -34.19
C ARG A 55 -3.53 9.84 -32.71
N SER A 56 -3.15 8.89 -31.86
CA SER A 56 -2.92 9.13 -30.44
C SER A 56 -1.49 9.54 -30.11
N THR A 57 -0.61 9.69 -31.11
CA THR A 57 0.79 10.09 -30.90
C THR A 57 0.90 11.41 -30.16
N ARG A 58 1.69 11.40 -29.10
CA ARG A 58 2.05 12.56 -28.28
C ARG A 58 3.55 12.59 -28.06
N TYR A 59 4.03 13.74 -27.64
CA TYR A 59 5.45 14.00 -27.40
C TYR A 59 5.64 14.54 -25.99
N GLY A 60 6.62 13.99 -25.26
CA GLY A 60 6.97 14.41 -23.91
C GLY A 60 8.49 14.57 -23.76
N LEU A 61 8.91 15.32 -22.76
CA LEU A 61 10.32 15.46 -22.41
C LEU A 61 10.67 14.57 -21.22
N PRO A 62 11.61 13.63 -21.38
CA PRO A 62 12.16 12.87 -20.26
C PRO A 62 12.80 13.83 -19.25
N GLN A 63 12.55 13.58 -17.97
CA GLN A 63 13.14 14.34 -16.87
C GLN A 63 13.84 13.37 -15.92
N PRO A 64 15.13 13.57 -15.58
CA PRO A 64 15.84 12.75 -14.61
C PRO A 64 15.13 12.73 -13.25
N LEU A 65 15.23 11.60 -12.54
CA LEU A 65 14.65 11.38 -11.21
C LEU A 65 15.72 11.61 -10.13
N LEU A 66 15.84 12.80 -9.57
CA LEU A 66 16.78 13.11 -8.47
C LEU A 66 18.17 12.48 -8.66
N GLY A 67 18.73 12.60 -9.85
CA GLY A 67 20.04 12.06 -10.22
C GLY A 67 20.03 10.68 -10.88
N ALA A 68 18.87 10.01 -10.96
CA ALA A 68 18.71 8.77 -11.74
C ALA A 68 18.18 9.08 -13.17
N PRO A 69 18.41 8.18 -14.15
CA PRO A 69 17.88 8.36 -15.50
C PRO A 69 16.35 8.49 -15.53
N ALA A 70 15.83 9.27 -16.48
CA ALA A 70 14.39 9.45 -16.67
C ALA A 70 13.65 8.15 -17.03
N VAL A 71 14.33 7.22 -17.68
CA VAL A 71 13.80 5.92 -18.08
C VAL A 71 14.31 4.86 -17.11
N GLN A 72 13.38 4.15 -16.49
CA GLN A 72 13.67 3.10 -15.52
C GLN A 72 13.03 1.78 -15.97
N PRO A 73 13.70 0.64 -15.82
CA PRO A 73 13.07 -0.66 -16.04
C PRO A 73 11.99 -0.91 -15.00
N LEU A 74 10.90 -1.53 -15.42
CA LEU A 74 9.87 -2.09 -14.57
C LEU A 74 9.97 -3.61 -14.64
N ARG A 75 10.17 -4.22 -13.49
CA ARG A 75 10.34 -5.66 -13.35
C ARG A 75 9.29 -6.24 -12.43
N TRP A 76 8.98 -7.49 -12.67
CA TRP A 76 8.04 -8.23 -11.86
C TRP A 76 8.71 -9.46 -11.27
N VAL A 77 8.73 -9.59 -9.95
CA VAL A 77 9.19 -10.80 -9.30
C VAL A 77 8.06 -11.82 -9.36
N MET A 78 8.27 -12.90 -10.08
CA MET A 78 7.27 -13.94 -10.27
C MET A 78 7.11 -14.81 -9.02
N PRO A 79 6.03 -15.61 -8.90
CA PRO A 79 5.82 -16.51 -7.76
C PRO A 79 6.95 -17.54 -7.54
N ASP A 80 7.71 -17.86 -8.56
CA ASP A 80 8.87 -18.76 -8.50
C ASP A 80 10.20 -18.03 -8.20
N GLY A 81 10.15 -16.74 -7.90
CA GLY A 81 11.32 -15.91 -7.60
C GLY A 81 12.05 -15.36 -8.82
N ARG A 82 11.67 -15.76 -10.04
CA ARG A 82 12.30 -15.22 -11.25
C ARG A 82 11.91 -13.76 -11.47
N LEU A 83 12.89 -12.97 -11.89
CA LEU A 83 12.68 -11.59 -12.29
C LEU A 83 12.25 -11.54 -13.75
N HIS A 84 11.06 -11.03 -14.02
CA HIS A 84 10.52 -10.83 -15.36
C HIS A 84 10.63 -9.35 -15.75
N ASP A 85 11.31 -9.08 -16.87
CA ASP A 85 11.38 -7.75 -17.46
C ASP A 85 9.99 -7.42 -18.05
N TRP A 86 9.18 -6.70 -17.28
CA TRP A 86 7.78 -6.45 -17.63
C TRP A 86 7.60 -5.22 -18.51
N GLY A 87 8.46 -4.20 -18.35
CA GLY A 87 8.33 -2.97 -19.13
C GLY A 87 9.29 -1.87 -18.71
N ARG A 88 8.91 -0.64 -19.00
CA ARG A 88 9.67 0.55 -18.63
C ARG A 88 8.76 1.68 -18.17
N LEU A 89 9.26 2.47 -17.24
CA LEU A 89 8.69 3.72 -16.81
C LEU A 89 9.55 4.87 -17.35
N THR A 90 8.91 5.91 -17.90
CA THR A 90 9.57 7.17 -18.24
C THR A 90 8.95 8.30 -17.41
N PHE A 91 9.77 8.99 -16.61
CA PHE A 91 9.36 10.22 -15.95
C PHE A 91 9.48 11.38 -16.91
N LEU A 92 8.43 12.19 -17.02
CA LEU A 92 8.29 13.25 -17.98
C LEU A 92 8.08 14.61 -17.30
N ALA A 93 8.49 15.68 -17.97
CA ALA A 93 8.21 17.03 -17.55
C ALA A 93 6.72 17.27 -17.28
N GLY A 94 6.42 18.14 -16.30
CA GLY A 94 5.05 18.44 -15.90
C GLY A 94 4.44 17.36 -15.01
N ASP A 95 5.28 16.68 -14.21
CA ASP A 95 4.87 15.72 -13.19
C ASP A 95 4.05 14.55 -13.78
N ARG A 96 4.59 13.93 -14.84
CA ARG A 96 3.94 12.83 -15.56
C ARG A 96 4.77 11.56 -15.56
N VAL A 97 4.07 10.45 -15.55
CA VAL A 97 4.64 9.11 -15.67
C VAL A 97 4.04 8.41 -16.87
N HIS A 98 4.90 7.95 -17.75
CA HIS A 98 4.53 7.09 -18.85
C HIS A 98 5.05 5.68 -18.59
N VAL A 99 4.17 4.69 -18.64
CA VAL A 99 4.50 3.27 -18.51
C VAL A 99 4.17 2.54 -19.78
N GLN A 100 5.17 1.86 -20.32
CA GLN A 100 5.03 0.93 -21.42
C GLN A 100 5.41 -0.48 -20.95
N ALA A 101 4.46 -1.40 -21.07
CA ALA A 101 4.64 -2.80 -20.74
C ALA A 101 3.79 -3.65 -21.71
N ASP A 102 3.86 -4.98 -21.62
CA ASP A 102 3.12 -5.88 -22.50
C ASP A 102 1.61 -5.57 -22.49
N GLY A 103 1.11 -5.04 -23.61
CA GLY A 103 -0.29 -4.65 -23.76
C GLY A 103 -0.72 -3.40 -22.98
N LEU A 104 0.22 -2.68 -22.36
CA LEU A 104 -0.03 -1.47 -21.60
C LEU A 104 0.72 -0.27 -22.18
N ASP A 105 0.00 0.81 -22.44
CA ASP A 105 0.56 2.15 -22.71
C ASP A 105 -0.25 3.14 -21.86
N SER A 106 0.32 3.58 -20.74
CA SER A 106 -0.38 4.38 -19.73
C SER A 106 0.37 5.66 -19.45
N LEU A 107 -0.35 6.79 -19.47
CA LEU A 107 0.14 8.11 -19.10
C LEU A 107 -0.65 8.64 -17.89
N ASN A 108 0.05 8.87 -16.79
CA ASN A 108 -0.51 9.41 -15.55
C ASN A 108 0.10 10.78 -15.24
N GLN A 109 -0.68 11.67 -14.62
CA GLN A 109 -0.24 12.99 -14.18
C GLN A 109 -0.45 13.15 -12.68
N GLY A 110 0.56 13.66 -11.99
CA GLY A 110 0.52 13.97 -10.55
C GLY A 110 0.37 12.76 -9.61
N SER A 111 0.28 11.54 -10.15
CA SER A 111 0.11 10.33 -9.35
C SER A 111 0.73 9.11 -10.01
N LEU A 112 1.04 8.10 -9.20
CA LEU A 112 1.42 6.78 -9.71
C LEU A 112 0.24 6.11 -10.44
N PRO A 113 0.49 5.31 -11.48
CA PRO A 113 -0.49 4.33 -11.95
C PRO A 113 -0.97 3.43 -10.80
N TRP A 114 -2.24 3.06 -10.81
CA TRP A 114 -2.87 2.29 -9.72
C TRP A 114 -2.11 1.03 -9.32
N PHE A 115 -1.54 0.31 -10.26
CA PHE A 115 -0.75 -0.91 -10.02
C PHE A 115 0.61 -0.65 -9.38
N MET A 116 1.08 0.58 -9.41
CA MET A 116 2.32 1.01 -8.75
C MET A 116 2.09 1.57 -7.34
N ALA A 117 0.85 1.68 -6.89
CA ALA A 117 0.53 2.22 -5.57
C ALA A 117 1.32 1.59 -4.41
N PRO A 118 1.61 0.26 -4.41
CA PRO A 118 2.42 -0.35 -3.36
C PRO A 118 3.87 0.15 -3.28
N LEU A 119 4.39 0.80 -4.33
CA LEU A 119 5.73 1.39 -4.32
C LEU A 119 5.80 2.73 -3.57
N ARG A 120 4.66 3.31 -3.22
CA ARG A 120 4.62 4.54 -2.44
C ARG A 120 4.91 4.23 -0.97
N ALA A 121 5.94 4.86 -0.41
CA ALA A 121 6.17 4.85 1.03
C ALA A 121 4.99 5.52 1.74
N GLN A 122 4.32 4.82 2.65
CA GLN A 122 3.16 5.31 3.38
C GLN A 122 3.05 4.64 4.76
N GLY A 123 2.18 5.18 5.60
CA GLY A 123 1.95 4.68 6.95
C GLY A 123 3.20 4.79 7.83
N PHE A 124 3.24 4.01 8.91
CA PHE A 124 4.33 4.04 9.88
C PHE A 124 5.72 3.79 9.24
N LEU A 125 5.86 2.71 8.47
CA LEU A 125 7.14 2.36 7.81
C LEU A 125 7.57 3.45 6.81
N GLY A 126 6.63 4.04 6.08
CA GLY A 126 6.91 5.16 5.19
C GLY A 126 7.44 6.39 5.93
N ARG A 127 6.89 6.69 7.12
CA ARG A 127 7.39 7.80 7.94
C ARG A 127 8.75 7.53 8.57
N VAL A 128 9.04 6.29 9.00
CA VAL A 128 10.38 5.91 9.44
C VAL A 128 11.39 6.13 8.32
N LEU A 129 11.08 5.65 7.12
CA LEU A 129 11.90 5.85 5.94
C LEU A 129 12.08 7.33 5.59
N ALA A 130 11.00 8.12 5.62
CA ALA A 130 11.05 9.54 5.30
C ALA A 130 11.99 10.33 6.24
N ARG A 131 12.01 9.98 7.52
CA ARG A 131 12.95 10.58 8.50
C ARG A 131 14.39 10.24 8.18
N GLN A 132 14.70 8.99 7.82
CA GLN A 132 16.05 8.59 7.40
C GLN A 132 16.51 9.39 6.18
N TRP A 133 15.58 9.76 5.31
CA TRP A 133 15.87 10.48 4.07
C TRP A 133 15.71 12.00 4.17
N ALA A 134 15.23 12.52 5.29
CA ALA A 134 15.16 13.96 5.53
C ALA A 134 16.53 14.64 5.39
N GLN A 135 17.62 13.95 5.75
CA GLN A 135 18.99 14.42 5.54
C GLN A 135 19.36 14.57 4.05
N ARG A 136 18.60 13.94 3.15
CA ARG A 136 18.76 14.06 1.69
C ARG A 136 17.83 15.10 1.08
N GLY A 137 17.18 15.94 1.91
CA GLY A 137 16.29 17.02 1.47
C GLY A 137 14.85 16.60 1.16
N LEU A 138 14.42 15.38 1.54
CA LEU A 138 13.02 14.97 1.42
C LEU A 138 12.21 15.43 2.62
N ASP A 139 10.90 15.72 2.41
CA ASP A 139 10.00 16.02 3.53
C ASP A 139 9.90 14.80 4.46
N ALA A 140 9.91 15.04 5.78
CA ALA A 140 9.77 14.00 6.79
C ALA A 140 8.37 13.33 6.77
N ASN A 141 7.38 13.95 6.13
CA ASN A 141 6.08 13.37 5.86
C ASN A 141 6.00 12.87 4.41
N PRO A 142 5.97 11.53 4.15
CA PRO A 142 5.94 10.98 2.81
C PRO A 142 4.65 11.33 2.03
N ASP A 143 3.57 11.74 2.72
CA ASP A 143 2.34 12.16 2.08
C ASP A 143 2.49 13.48 1.29
N ARG A 144 3.53 14.28 1.64
CA ARG A 144 3.87 15.54 0.97
C ARG A 144 4.87 15.39 -0.17
N TRP A 145 5.37 14.18 -0.41
CA TRP A 145 6.34 13.96 -1.47
C TRP A 145 5.74 14.19 -2.84
N SER A 146 6.49 14.90 -3.68
CA SER A 146 6.17 15.01 -5.11
C SER A 146 6.24 13.66 -5.79
N LEU A 147 5.65 13.53 -6.98
CA LEU A 147 5.72 12.30 -7.76
C LEU A 147 7.17 11.90 -8.07
N GLU A 148 8.03 12.88 -8.35
CA GLU A 148 9.47 12.67 -8.54
C GLU A 148 10.12 12.04 -7.29
N GLN A 149 9.82 12.59 -6.10
CA GLN A 149 10.34 12.07 -4.83
C GLN A 149 9.83 10.65 -4.54
N VAL A 150 8.55 10.39 -4.81
CA VAL A 150 7.97 9.04 -4.68
C VAL A 150 8.67 8.05 -5.60
N LEU A 151 8.92 8.40 -6.85
CA LEU A 151 9.62 7.52 -7.79
C LEU A 151 11.09 7.33 -7.43
N ALA A 152 11.79 8.41 -7.07
CA ALA A 152 13.18 8.32 -6.64
C ALA A 152 13.36 7.45 -5.39
N THR A 153 12.40 7.52 -4.46
CA THR A 153 12.40 6.64 -3.28
C THR A 153 12.05 5.20 -3.64
N ALA A 154 11.11 4.98 -4.58
CA ALA A 154 10.75 3.65 -5.07
C ALA A 154 11.93 2.90 -5.71
N LEU A 155 12.88 3.62 -6.34
CA LEU A 155 14.12 3.04 -6.88
C LEU A 155 15.02 2.41 -5.80
N LEU A 156 14.86 2.82 -4.54
CA LEU A 156 15.65 2.33 -3.40
C LEU A 156 14.87 1.33 -2.52
N LEU A 157 13.56 1.17 -2.78
CA LEU A 157 12.67 0.30 -2.01
C LEU A 157 12.56 -1.09 -2.63
N HIS A 158 13.62 -1.89 -2.50
CA HIS A 158 13.65 -3.25 -3.08
C HIS A 158 12.75 -4.25 -2.35
N ASP A 159 12.33 -3.95 -1.12
CA ASP A 159 11.39 -4.75 -0.31
C ASP A 159 10.01 -4.06 -0.14
N ALA A 160 9.62 -3.18 -1.07
CA ALA A 160 8.28 -2.61 -1.11
C ALA A 160 7.21 -3.72 -1.17
N PRO A 161 5.99 -3.48 -0.67
CA PRO A 161 4.89 -4.43 -0.81
C PRO A 161 4.64 -4.80 -2.27
N GLY A 162 4.25 -6.06 -2.49
CA GLY A 162 3.93 -6.57 -3.82
C GLY A 162 5.14 -7.08 -4.61
N ALA A 163 4.91 -7.32 -5.89
CA ALA A 163 5.85 -7.99 -6.79
C ALA A 163 6.54 -7.05 -7.79
N LEU A 164 6.04 -5.82 -7.95
CA LEU A 164 6.59 -4.86 -8.90
C LEU A 164 7.85 -4.18 -8.32
N VAL A 165 8.90 -4.09 -9.13
CA VAL A 165 10.18 -3.43 -8.78
C VAL A 165 10.47 -2.37 -9.82
N LEU A 166 10.80 -1.16 -9.36
CA LEU A 166 11.26 -0.07 -10.21
C LEU A 166 12.80 -0.01 -10.17
N GLY A 167 13.42 0.07 -11.33
CA GLY A 167 14.88 0.12 -11.44
C GLY A 167 15.55 -1.27 -11.37
N GLU A 168 16.86 -1.24 -11.15
CA GLU A 168 17.69 -2.44 -11.01
C GLU A 168 17.79 -2.83 -9.54
N PRO A 169 17.21 -3.97 -9.11
CA PRO A 169 17.44 -4.44 -7.75
C PRO A 169 18.93 -4.82 -7.57
N PRO A 170 19.55 -4.51 -6.44
CA PRO A 170 20.89 -4.97 -6.15
C PRO A 170 21.00 -6.50 -6.22
N ALA A 171 22.13 -7.00 -6.69
CA ALA A 171 22.37 -8.44 -6.73
C ALA A 171 22.18 -9.02 -5.31
N GLY A 172 21.37 -10.08 -5.18
CA GLY A 172 21.07 -10.71 -3.88
C GLY A 172 19.96 -10.05 -3.04
N SER A 173 19.33 -8.97 -3.50
CA SER A 173 18.26 -8.28 -2.75
C SER A 173 16.90 -9.00 -2.75
N VAL A 174 16.77 -10.10 -3.48
CA VAL A 174 15.49 -10.78 -3.68
C VAL A 174 15.07 -11.59 -2.44
N MET A 175 16.02 -12.10 -1.66
CA MET A 175 15.78 -12.77 -0.39
C MET A 175 17.05 -12.72 0.47
N PRO A 176 16.99 -12.24 1.73
CA PRO A 176 18.11 -12.41 2.64
C PRO A 176 18.33 -13.90 2.93
N PRO A 177 19.59 -14.33 3.15
CA PRO A 177 19.87 -15.71 3.51
C PRO A 177 19.21 -16.06 4.84
N ALA A 178 18.76 -17.32 4.97
CA ALA A 178 18.32 -17.86 6.25
C ALA A 178 19.48 -17.75 7.25
N THR A 179 19.22 -17.08 8.38
CA THR A 179 20.26 -16.90 9.41
C THR A 179 20.35 -18.09 10.36
N GLY A 180 19.36 -18.98 10.35
CA GLY A 180 19.22 -20.09 11.31
C GLY A 180 19.00 -19.63 12.75
N THR A 181 18.80 -18.32 12.97
CA THR A 181 18.61 -17.73 14.30
C THR A 181 17.37 -16.84 14.28
N ALA A 182 16.53 -16.97 15.29
CA ALA A 182 15.38 -16.08 15.48
C ALA A 182 15.86 -14.64 15.73
N PRO A 183 15.18 -13.62 15.16
CA PRO A 183 15.55 -12.24 15.35
C PRO A 183 15.36 -11.78 16.81
N ASP A 184 16.26 -10.95 17.31
CA ASP A 184 16.08 -10.26 18.60
C ASP A 184 15.06 -9.13 18.42
N LEU A 185 13.80 -9.44 18.78
CA LEU A 185 12.68 -8.50 18.60
C LEU A 185 12.82 -7.27 19.51
N ASP A 186 13.38 -7.41 20.73
CA ASP A 186 13.58 -6.29 21.63
C ASP A 186 14.63 -5.31 21.10
N ALA A 187 15.74 -5.81 20.56
CA ALA A 187 16.76 -4.97 19.93
C ALA A 187 16.23 -4.21 18.72
N LEU A 188 15.48 -4.88 17.83
CA LEU A 188 14.86 -4.25 16.66
C LEU A 188 13.82 -3.21 17.06
N ALA A 189 12.99 -3.50 18.07
CA ALA A 189 12.02 -2.55 18.58
C ALA A 189 12.66 -1.30 19.18
N ASP A 190 13.77 -1.45 19.91
CA ASP A 190 14.53 -0.34 20.50
C ASP A 190 15.20 0.52 19.40
N GLU A 191 15.75 -0.11 18.36
CA GLU A 191 16.30 0.61 17.21
C GLU A 191 15.22 1.48 16.55
N VAL A 192 14.06 0.93 16.24
CA VAL A 192 12.95 1.70 15.66
C VAL A 192 12.45 2.77 16.61
N ALA A 193 12.28 2.45 17.90
CA ALA A 193 11.82 3.41 18.91
C ALA A 193 12.77 4.60 19.04
N SER A 194 14.08 4.39 18.91
CA SER A 194 15.10 5.45 18.98
C SER A 194 14.99 6.49 17.84
N THR A 195 14.39 6.09 16.70
CA THR A 195 14.16 6.99 15.56
C THR A 195 12.89 7.83 15.70
N LEU A 196 12.04 7.53 16.69
CA LEU A 196 10.79 8.24 16.91
C LEU A 196 11.04 9.50 17.77
N PRO A 197 10.32 10.62 17.54
CA PRO A 197 10.36 11.77 18.43
C PRO A 197 10.00 11.38 19.85
N ALA A 198 10.66 11.97 20.85
CA ALA A 198 10.36 11.74 22.25
C ALA A 198 8.86 11.99 22.54
N GLY A 199 8.18 11.00 23.10
CA GLY A 199 6.74 11.05 23.40
C GLY A 199 5.83 10.76 22.20
N SER A 200 6.36 10.42 21.02
CA SER A 200 5.54 10.06 19.87
C SER A 200 5.57 8.55 19.62
N SER A 201 4.46 7.88 19.79
CA SER A 201 4.14 6.73 18.96
C SER A 201 3.67 7.29 17.62
N ALA A 202 4.58 7.60 16.70
CA ALA A 202 4.36 8.01 15.30
C ALA A 202 2.91 8.45 14.92
N GLY A 203 2.34 9.45 15.63
CA GLY A 203 1.02 10.00 15.29
C GLY A 203 -0.18 9.10 15.55
N GLY A 204 -0.08 8.15 16.50
CA GLY A 204 -1.19 7.24 16.84
C GLY A 204 -1.25 5.95 16.00
N GLU A 205 -0.32 5.77 15.07
CA GLU A 205 -0.18 4.49 14.35
C GLU A 205 0.61 3.47 15.16
N GLN A 206 0.24 2.20 14.97
CA GLN A 206 0.95 1.08 15.60
C GLN A 206 2.39 0.98 15.10
N ALA A 207 3.34 1.05 16.01
CA ALA A 207 4.77 0.87 15.72
C ALA A 207 5.03 -0.54 15.17
N LYS A 208 5.85 -0.61 14.11
CA LYS A 208 6.16 -1.88 13.42
C LYS A 208 7.52 -1.83 12.73
N PHE A 209 8.10 -2.99 12.47
CA PHE A 209 9.30 -3.14 11.66
C PHE A 209 9.20 -4.36 10.74
N LEU A 210 10.10 -4.42 9.77
CA LEU A 210 10.29 -5.57 8.89
C LEU A 210 11.49 -6.37 9.38
N THR A 211 11.37 -7.70 9.36
CA THR A 211 12.45 -8.63 9.67
C THR A 211 12.20 -9.96 8.95
N HIS A 212 12.94 -10.99 9.32
CA HIS A 212 12.80 -12.34 8.76
C HIS A 212 12.77 -13.35 9.91
N ASP A 213 12.09 -14.48 9.71
CA ASP A 213 12.22 -15.60 10.60
C ASP A 213 13.56 -16.35 10.35
N GLU A 214 13.85 -17.36 11.18
CA GLU A 214 15.05 -18.19 11.09
C GLU A 214 15.24 -18.89 9.73
N THR A 215 14.13 -19.06 9.00
CA THR A 215 14.12 -19.67 7.66
C THR A 215 14.31 -18.63 6.54
N GLY A 216 14.40 -17.34 6.89
CA GLY A 216 14.49 -16.23 5.94
C GLY A 216 13.14 -15.75 5.40
N HIS A 217 12.01 -16.23 5.94
CA HIS A 217 10.71 -15.75 5.49
C HIS A 217 10.43 -14.34 6.02
N PRO A 218 10.04 -13.36 5.15
CA PRO A 218 9.81 -11.98 5.56
C PRO A 218 8.60 -11.82 6.49
N LEU A 219 8.80 -11.02 7.53
CA LEU A 219 7.84 -10.73 8.58
C LEU A 219 7.54 -9.23 8.65
N ILE A 220 6.31 -8.90 9.02
CA ILE A 220 5.92 -7.60 9.58
C ILE A 220 5.65 -7.82 11.05
N VAL A 221 6.33 -7.08 11.91
CA VAL A 221 6.21 -7.20 13.37
C VAL A 221 5.68 -5.89 13.93
N LYS A 222 4.48 -5.90 14.48
CA LYS A 222 3.93 -4.82 15.30
C LYS A 222 4.39 -5.01 16.74
N PHE A 223 4.70 -3.94 17.45
CA PHE A 223 5.18 -4.03 18.82
C PHE A 223 4.56 -2.97 19.74
N THR A 224 4.54 -3.27 21.03
CA THR A 224 4.01 -2.37 22.05
C THR A 224 5.09 -1.42 22.57
N PRO A 225 4.73 -0.27 23.17
CA PRO A 225 5.56 0.36 24.19
C PRO A 225 5.92 -0.64 25.31
N PRO A 226 6.82 -0.31 26.25
CA PRO A 226 7.10 -1.17 27.41
C PRO A 226 5.83 -1.55 28.15
N LEU A 227 5.71 -2.84 28.54
CA LEU A 227 4.47 -3.39 29.14
C LEU A 227 4.19 -2.85 30.53
N ASP A 228 5.18 -2.28 31.22
CA ASP A 228 5.05 -1.59 32.50
C ASP A 228 4.41 -0.19 32.39
N THR A 229 3.99 0.20 31.17
CA THR A 229 3.29 1.47 30.93
C THR A 229 1.82 1.23 30.58
N PRO A 230 0.90 2.17 30.92
CA PRO A 230 -0.51 2.04 30.55
C PRO A 230 -0.75 1.95 29.04
N PHE A 231 0.10 2.60 28.24
CA PHE A 231 0.07 2.49 26.76
C PHE A 231 0.52 1.12 26.29
N GLY A 232 1.55 0.55 26.91
CA GLY A 232 2.02 -0.80 26.59
C GLY A 232 0.98 -1.86 26.90
N GLU A 233 0.32 -1.80 28.08
CA GLU A 233 -0.80 -2.69 28.42
C GLU A 233 -1.96 -2.57 27.44
N ARG A 234 -2.34 -1.35 27.04
CA ARG A 234 -3.42 -1.11 26.08
C ARG A 234 -3.09 -1.69 24.71
N TRP A 235 -1.88 -1.47 24.20
CA TRP A 235 -1.47 -2.05 22.92
C TRP A 235 -1.30 -3.56 23.00
N HIS A 236 -0.90 -4.11 24.14
CA HIS A 236 -0.91 -5.57 24.33
C HIS A 236 -2.32 -6.15 24.15
N ASP A 237 -3.33 -5.57 24.80
CA ASP A 237 -4.73 -5.95 24.62
C ASP A 237 -5.18 -5.89 23.17
N LEU A 238 -4.81 -4.84 22.44
CA LEU A 238 -5.18 -4.68 21.04
C LEU A 238 -4.47 -5.67 20.11
N LEU A 239 -3.20 -6.01 20.36
CA LEU A 239 -2.49 -7.04 19.60
C LEU A 239 -3.08 -8.44 19.83
N GLN A 240 -3.48 -8.75 21.06
CA GLN A 240 -4.19 -9.99 21.39
C GLN A 240 -5.53 -10.05 20.64
N ALA A 241 -6.28 -8.94 20.65
CA ALA A 241 -7.55 -8.86 19.93
C ALA A 241 -7.38 -8.97 18.41
N GLU A 242 -6.30 -8.41 17.83
CA GLU A 242 -6.01 -8.55 16.41
C GLU A 242 -5.69 -10.00 16.02
N ALA A 243 -4.82 -10.67 16.77
CA ALA A 243 -4.51 -12.07 16.53
C ALA A 243 -5.77 -12.95 16.59
N LEU A 244 -6.62 -12.71 17.60
CA LEU A 244 -7.88 -13.42 17.75
C LEU A 244 -8.86 -13.12 16.61
N ALA A 245 -8.99 -11.87 16.16
CA ALA A 245 -9.87 -11.51 15.05
C ALA A 245 -9.44 -12.22 13.75
N LEU A 246 -8.14 -12.28 13.48
CA LEU A 246 -7.61 -13.01 12.33
C LEU A 246 -7.87 -14.51 12.45
N GLN A 247 -7.71 -15.10 13.65
CA GLN A 247 -8.04 -16.50 13.89
C GLN A 247 -9.52 -16.80 13.62
N VAL A 248 -10.43 -16.02 14.18
CA VAL A 248 -11.88 -16.22 14.01
C VAL A 248 -12.30 -16.03 12.54
N LEU A 249 -11.72 -15.08 11.83
CA LEU A 249 -11.93 -14.91 10.38
C LEU A 249 -11.42 -16.11 9.59
N ALA A 250 -10.26 -16.67 9.95
CA ALA A 250 -9.74 -17.89 9.32
C ALA A 250 -10.67 -19.10 9.55
N GLU A 251 -11.19 -19.26 10.76
CA GLU A 251 -12.20 -20.29 11.10
C GLU A 251 -13.49 -20.10 10.28
N TRP A 252 -13.83 -18.87 9.93
CA TRP A 252 -14.95 -18.54 9.03
C TRP A 252 -14.62 -18.77 7.54
N GLY A 253 -13.42 -19.26 7.23
CA GLY A 253 -12.99 -19.56 5.86
C GLY A 253 -12.50 -18.37 5.07
N VAL A 254 -12.19 -17.25 5.74
CA VAL A 254 -11.62 -16.05 5.11
C VAL A 254 -10.09 -16.15 5.10
N PRO A 255 -9.42 -15.93 3.97
CA PRO A 255 -7.97 -15.80 3.95
C PRO A 255 -7.49 -14.62 4.80
N VAL A 256 -6.56 -14.87 5.72
CA VAL A 256 -6.00 -13.87 6.64
C VAL A 256 -4.47 -13.88 6.61
N ALA A 257 -3.84 -12.79 7.03
CA ALA A 257 -2.42 -12.78 7.31
C ALA A 257 -2.13 -13.71 8.48
N ALA A 258 -1.23 -14.68 8.29
CA ALA A 258 -0.83 -15.59 9.36
C ALA A 258 -0.05 -14.81 10.43
N ALA A 259 -0.62 -14.69 11.62
CA ALA A 259 -0.08 -13.87 12.71
C ALA A 259 -0.14 -14.60 14.04
N GLN A 260 0.82 -14.31 14.92
CA GLN A 260 0.85 -14.80 16.29
C GLN A 260 1.38 -13.73 17.25
N VAL A 261 0.94 -13.77 18.50
CA VAL A 261 1.48 -12.88 19.53
C VAL A 261 2.64 -13.58 20.23
N LEU A 262 3.78 -12.90 20.28
CA LEU A 262 4.92 -13.26 21.12
C LEU A 262 5.07 -12.20 22.20
N GLN A 263 5.57 -12.59 23.37
CA GLN A 263 5.80 -11.68 24.48
C GLN A 263 7.17 -11.95 25.12
N THR A 264 7.90 -10.87 25.34
CA THR A 264 9.10 -10.84 26.19
C THR A 264 8.77 -10.25 27.56
N ALA A 265 9.76 -10.14 28.41
CA ALA A 265 9.59 -9.41 29.69
C ALA A 265 9.30 -7.90 29.48
N ARG A 266 9.66 -7.35 28.33
CA ARG A 266 9.59 -5.90 28.04
C ARG A 266 8.40 -5.50 27.18
N ARG A 267 8.07 -6.29 26.16
CA ARG A 267 7.11 -5.91 25.11
C ARG A 267 6.30 -7.11 24.63
N ALA A 268 5.18 -6.82 23.97
CA ALA A 268 4.44 -7.78 23.16
C ALA A 268 4.58 -7.45 21.68
N TYR A 269 4.56 -8.49 20.87
CA TYR A 269 4.79 -8.45 19.43
C TYR A 269 3.70 -9.23 18.71
N LEU A 270 3.05 -8.61 17.70
CA LEU A 270 2.26 -9.36 16.71
C LEU A 270 3.16 -9.64 15.51
N VAL A 271 3.59 -10.88 15.40
CA VAL A 271 4.46 -11.34 14.31
C VAL A 271 3.59 -11.88 13.20
N SER A 272 3.58 -11.21 12.06
CA SER A 272 2.78 -11.56 10.89
C SER A 272 3.67 -11.95 9.72
N ARG A 273 3.43 -13.11 9.12
CA ARG A 273 4.07 -13.48 7.85
C ARG A 273 3.56 -12.62 6.71
N ARG A 274 4.46 -12.12 5.90
CA ARG A 274 4.08 -11.35 4.72
C ARG A 274 3.45 -12.27 3.69
N PHE A 275 2.16 -12.09 3.43
CA PHE A 275 1.39 -12.89 2.48
C PHE A 275 1.75 -12.59 1.01
N ASP A 276 2.41 -11.46 0.74
CA ASP A 276 2.93 -11.08 -0.56
C ASP A 276 4.32 -11.65 -0.86
N ARG A 277 4.83 -12.49 0.01
CA ARG A 277 6.12 -13.18 -0.09
C ARG A 277 5.93 -14.68 -0.08
N LEU A 278 6.60 -15.35 -1.01
CA LEU A 278 6.55 -16.80 -1.16
C LEU A 278 7.94 -17.42 -0.91
N PRO A 279 8.01 -18.71 -0.55
CA PRO A 279 9.28 -19.42 -0.47
C PRO A 279 10.10 -19.28 -1.76
N GLY A 280 11.43 -19.28 -1.63
CA GLY A 280 12.31 -19.13 -2.80
C GLY A 280 12.39 -17.71 -3.38
N GLY A 281 11.93 -16.69 -2.62
CA GLY A 281 11.98 -15.29 -3.04
C GLY A 281 10.85 -14.87 -3.98
N GLY A 282 9.87 -15.74 -4.21
CA GLY A 282 8.69 -15.42 -5.01
C GLY A 282 7.83 -14.32 -4.40
N ARG A 283 7.10 -13.58 -5.25
CA ARG A 283 6.23 -12.50 -4.79
C ARG A 283 4.85 -12.55 -5.43
N LEU A 284 3.86 -12.07 -4.68
CA LEU A 284 2.51 -11.80 -5.15
C LEU A 284 2.25 -10.30 -5.10
N HIS A 285 1.44 -9.78 -6.02
CA HIS A 285 1.16 -8.36 -6.09
C HIS A 285 -0.25 -8.05 -5.61
N ALA A 286 -0.34 -7.34 -4.48
CA ALA A 286 -1.58 -6.84 -3.92
C ALA A 286 -1.61 -5.31 -4.07
N VAL A 287 -2.75 -4.79 -4.54
CA VAL A 287 -2.95 -3.35 -4.72
C VAL A 287 -4.04 -2.89 -3.76
N PRO A 288 -3.83 -1.81 -2.97
CA PRO A 288 -4.84 -1.27 -2.07
C PRO A 288 -6.12 -0.86 -2.81
N LEU A 289 -7.27 -1.14 -2.22
CA LEU A 289 -8.58 -0.82 -2.79
C LEU A 289 -8.73 0.69 -3.09
N ASP A 290 -8.03 1.53 -2.35
CA ASP A 290 -7.97 2.97 -2.57
C ASP A 290 -7.49 3.33 -3.99
N ALA A 291 -6.37 2.77 -4.41
CA ALA A 291 -5.80 2.99 -5.73
C ALA A 291 -6.68 2.41 -6.84
N VAL A 292 -7.29 1.24 -6.58
CA VAL A 292 -8.21 0.58 -7.52
C VAL A 292 -9.49 1.38 -7.68
N HIS A 293 -10.08 1.86 -6.57
CA HIS A 293 -11.27 2.72 -6.61
C HIS A 293 -11.00 3.97 -7.45
N GLY A 294 -9.91 4.67 -7.17
CA GLY A 294 -9.54 5.90 -7.90
C GLY A 294 -9.34 5.68 -9.40
N ALA A 295 -8.94 4.48 -9.82
CA ALA A 295 -8.69 4.17 -11.23
C ALA A 295 -9.95 3.71 -11.99
N PHE A 296 -10.90 3.03 -11.33
CA PHE A 296 -11.95 2.29 -12.03
C PHE A 296 -13.37 2.58 -11.58
N VAL A 297 -13.56 3.17 -10.39
CA VAL A 297 -14.90 3.38 -9.84
C VAL A 297 -15.24 4.87 -9.87
N PRO A 298 -16.28 5.27 -10.61
CA PRO A 298 -16.69 6.66 -10.65
C PRO A 298 -17.37 7.07 -9.34
N GLY A 299 -17.20 8.34 -8.97
CA GLY A 299 -17.83 8.91 -7.79
C GLY A 299 -17.01 8.78 -6.51
N GLY A 300 -17.61 9.17 -5.39
CA GLY A 300 -16.94 9.15 -4.08
C GLY A 300 -16.88 7.76 -3.47
N ARG A 301 -15.88 7.56 -2.59
CA ARG A 301 -15.75 6.33 -1.79
C ARG A 301 -16.93 6.22 -0.82
N GLN A 302 -17.68 5.14 -0.91
CA GLN A 302 -18.73 4.81 0.04
C GLN A 302 -18.20 3.81 1.09
N HIS A 303 -18.08 2.54 0.71
CA HIS A 303 -17.54 1.46 1.54
C HIS A 303 -16.98 0.34 0.66
N TRP A 304 -16.22 -0.60 1.26
CA TRP A 304 -15.53 -1.68 0.57
C TRP A 304 -16.45 -2.50 -0.34
N GLY A 305 -17.58 -2.97 0.20
CA GLY A 305 -18.54 -3.78 -0.55
C GLY A 305 -19.11 -3.06 -1.77
N ALA A 306 -19.43 -1.75 -1.68
CA ALA A 306 -19.95 -0.97 -2.79
C ALA A 306 -18.91 -0.89 -3.94
N THR A 307 -17.64 -0.60 -3.62
CA THR A 307 -16.57 -0.57 -4.61
C THR A 307 -16.35 -1.94 -5.25
N CYS A 308 -16.28 -3.00 -4.45
CA CYS A 308 -16.07 -4.35 -4.98
C CYS A 308 -17.24 -4.82 -5.86
N ARG A 309 -18.50 -4.52 -5.51
CA ARG A 309 -19.68 -4.80 -6.36
C ARG A 309 -19.62 -4.05 -7.69
N GLU A 310 -19.16 -2.79 -7.68
CA GLU A 310 -19.00 -2.04 -8.92
C GLU A 310 -17.90 -2.67 -9.82
N LEU A 311 -16.79 -3.12 -9.22
CA LEU A 311 -15.74 -3.85 -9.94
C LEU A 311 -16.25 -5.20 -10.50
N GLU A 312 -17.10 -5.91 -9.77
CA GLU A 312 -17.77 -7.13 -10.26
C GLU A 312 -18.67 -6.82 -11.46
N ARG A 313 -19.50 -5.76 -11.36
CA ARG A 313 -20.37 -5.31 -12.46
C ARG A 313 -19.57 -4.99 -13.72
N GLN A 314 -18.36 -4.42 -13.57
CA GLN A 314 -17.42 -4.15 -14.65
C GLN A 314 -16.65 -5.40 -15.11
N ARG A 315 -16.88 -6.58 -14.52
CA ARG A 315 -16.14 -7.82 -14.77
C ARG A 315 -14.63 -7.70 -14.53
N ARG A 316 -14.25 -6.85 -13.57
CA ARG A 316 -12.86 -6.66 -13.12
C ARG A 316 -12.53 -7.52 -11.90
N LEU A 317 -13.52 -7.91 -11.13
CA LEU A 317 -13.39 -8.72 -9.92
C LEU A 317 -14.31 -9.94 -10.03
N PRO A 318 -13.93 -11.12 -9.51
CA PRO A 318 -14.77 -12.31 -9.53
C PRO A 318 -16.08 -12.10 -8.76
N PRO A 319 -17.16 -12.80 -9.16
CA PRO A 319 -18.42 -12.78 -8.41
C PRO A 319 -18.24 -13.22 -6.95
N GLY A 320 -18.96 -12.56 -6.04
CA GLY A 320 -18.92 -12.84 -4.60
C GLY A 320 -17.93 -11.99 -3.81
N ALA A 321 -16.95 -11.36 -4.45
CA ALA A 321 -15.96 -10.52 -3.78
C ALA A 321 -16.58 -9.29 -3.10
N GLY A 322 -17.63 -8.73 -3.70
CA GLY A 322 -18.38 -7.61 -3.13
C GLY A 322 -19.10 -7.99 -1.83
N ALA A 323 -19.74 -9.16 -1.81
CA ALA A 323 -20.38 -9.69 -0.61
C ALA A 323 -19.35 -10.01 0.49
N GLN A 324 -18.21 -10.59 0.12
CA GLN A 324 -17.12 -10.86 1.05
C GLN A 324 -16.54 -9.56 1.64
N ALA A 325 -16.26 -8.55 0.82
CA ALA A 325 -15.76 -7.27 1.28
C ALA A 325 -16.75 -6.54 2.22
N GLU A 326 -18.06 -6.66 1.95
CA GLU A 326 -19.10 -6.11 2.82
C GLU A 326 -19.19 -6.86 4.15
N ALA A 327 -19.13 -8.18 4.14
CA ALA A 327 -19.14 -8.99 5.35
C ALA A 327 -17.92 -8.69 6.25
N LEU A 328 -16.74 -8.49 5.66
CA LEU A 328 -15.54 -8.03 6.38
C LEU A 328 -15.70 -6.64 6.99
N LEU A 329 -16.31 -5.72 6.25
CA LEU A 329 -16.62 -4.40 6.77
C LEU A 329 -17.57 -4.46 7.96
N HIS A 330 -18.63 -5.28 7.87
CA HIS A 330 -19.59 -5.47 8.95
C HIS A 330 -18.93 -6.13 10.17
N PHE A 331 -18.10 -7.14 9.97
CA PHE A 331 -17.32 -7.73 11.06
C PHE A 331 -16.45 -6.67 11.76
N GLY A 332 -15.68 -5.88 11.00
CA GLY A 332 -14.87 -4.81 11.56
C GLY A 332 -15.68 -3.80 12.39
N ARG A 333 -16.84 -3.36 11.89
CA ARG A 333 -17.75 -2.46 12.62
C ARG A 333 -18.27 -3.10 13.92
N LEU A 334 -18.65 -4.37 13.87
CA LEU A 334 -19.15 -5.09 15.04
C LEU A 334 -18.10 -5.36 16.11
N ILE A 335 -16.82 -5.42 15.73
CA ILE A 335 -15.72 -5.52 16.71
C ILE A 335 -15.17 -4.15 17.13
N GLY A 336 -15.74 -3.04 16.63
CA GLY A 336 -15.29 -1.69 16.99
C GLY A 336 -14.03 -1.23 16.28
N ASN A 337 -13.75 -1.78 15.10
CA ASN A 337 -12.69 -1.26 14.25
C ASN A 337 -13.13 0.05 13.61
N THR A 338 -12.54 1.17 14.02
CA THR A 338 -12.82 2.52 13.50
C THR A 338 -11.87 2.93 12.38
N ASP A 339 -10.94 2.04 11.98
CA ASP A 339 -9.92 2.33 10.97
C ASP A 339 -10.16 1.51 9.66
N MET A 340 -11.42 1.44 9.24
CA MET A 340 -11.85 0.67 8.06
C MET A 340 -11.67 1.49 6.77
N HIS A 341 -10.50 2.07 6.56
CA HIS A 341 -10.21 2.84 5.35
C HIS A 341 -9.86 1.93 4.15
N PHE A 342 -9.88 2.49 2.94
CA PHE A 342 -9.68 1.76 1.69
C PHE A 342 -8.27 1.19 1.50
N GLY A 343 -7.29 1.65 2.27
CA GLY A 343 -5.94 1.09 2.31
C GLY A 343 -5.83 -0.24 3.06
N ASN A 344 -6.81 -0.59 3.92
CA ASN A 344 -6.82 -1.81 4.72
C ASN A 344 -7.52 -3.00 4.02
N LEU A 345 -7.89 -2.84 2.76
CA LEU A 345 -8.30 -3.93 1.88
C LEU A 345 -7.49 -3.86 0.60
N SER A 346 -6.96 -5.00 0.16
CA SER A 346 -6.16 -5.10 -1.06
C SER A 346 -6.71 -6.16 -2.01
N LEU A 347 -6.43 -6.00 -3.29
CA LEU A 347 -6.83 -6.91 -4.35
C LEU A 347 -5.61 -7.53 -5.02
N TRP A 348 -5.65 -8.83 -5.30
CA TRP A 348 -4.63 -9.52 -6.05
C TRP A 348 -4.65 -9.18 -7.53
N VAL A 349 -3.50 -8.89 -8.11
CA VAL A 349 -3.34 -8.68 -9.55
C VAL A 349 -2.11 -9.40 -10.08
N GLN A 350 -2.21 -9.91 -11.30
CA GLN A 350 -1.12 -10.56 -12.04
C GLN A 350 -0.65 -9.65 -13.18
N PRO A 351 0.62 -9.72 -13.63
CA PRO A 351 1.17 -8.82 -14.64
C PRO A 351 0.36 -8.78 -15.92
N GLN A 352 -0.14 -9.93 -16.40
CA GLN A 352 -0.94 -10.04 -17.65
C GLN A 352 -2.35 -9.45 -17.50
N GLU A 353 -2.84 -9.24 -16.29
CA GLU A 353 -4.16 -8.66 -16.02
C GLU A 353 -4.12 -7.15 -15.80
N VAL A 354 -2.94 -6.57 -15.56
CA VAL A 354 -2.76 -5.12 -15.39
C VAL A 354 -3.30 -4.32 -16.59
N PRO A 355 -3.02 -4.68 -17.87
CA PRO A 355 -3.54 -3.94 -19.01
C PRO A 355 -5.08 -3.94 -19.10
N ARG A 356 -5.70 -4.98 -18.54
CA ARG A 356 -7.16 -5.14 -18.52
C ARG A 356 -7.80 -4.56 -17.26
N GLY A 357 -7.00 -4.20 -16.26
CA GLY A 357 -7.46 -3.78 -14.93
C GLY A 357 -8.33 -4.84 -14.28
N ARG A 358 -7.90 -6.10 -14.27
CA ARG A 358 -8.61 -7.22 -13.66
C ARG A 358 -7.87 -7.73 -12.43
N PHE A 359 -8.64 -8.24 -11.49
CA PHE A 359 -8.17 -8.71 -10.19
C PHE A 359 -8.66 -10.15 -9.97
N SER A 360 -7.83 -10.97 -9.32
CA SER A 360 -8.17 -12.38 -9.06
C SER A 360 -8.94 -12.60 -7.77
N GLY A 361 -9.09 -11.58 -6.92
CA GLY A 361 -9.85 -11.64 -5.67
C GLY A 361 -9.30 -10.70 -4.61
N LEU A 362 -9.85 -10.81 -3.39
CA LEU A 362 -9.35 -10.09 -2.22
C LEU A 362 -8.02 -10.71 -1.76
N ALA A 363 -7.08 -9.89 -1.32
CA ALA A 363 -5.90 -10.33 -0.59
C ALA A 363 -6.27 -10.73 0.85
N PRO A 364 -5.41 -11.47 1.57
CA PRO A 364 -5.66 -11.83 2.97
C PRO A 364 -5.94 -10.62 3.85
N VAL A 365 -6.85 -10.78 4.80
CA VAL A 365 -7.23 -9.73 5.76
C VAL A 365 -6.10 -9.49 6.75
N TYR A 366 -5.89 -8.24 7.10
CA TYR A 366 -4.94 -7.74 8.10
C TYR A 366 -5.52 -6.50 8.80
N ASP A 367 -4.88 -6.01 9.86
CA ASP A 367 -5.28 -4.80 10.60
C ASP A 367 -6.74 -4.83 11.09
N MET A 368 -7.20 -6.00 11.58
CA MET A 368 -8.57 -6.20 12.05
C MET A 368 -8.60 -6.27 13.57
N LEU A 369 -8.86 -5.15 14.23
CA LEU A 369 -8.85 -5.04 15.69
C LEU A 369 -9.80 -3.92 16.19
N PRO A 370 -10.16 -3.90 17.49
CA PRO A 370 -11.03 -2.87 18.06
C PRO A 370 -10.34 -1.50 18.20
N MET A 371 -10.10 -0.81 17.06
CA MET A 371 -9.40 0.47 17.01
C MET A 371 -10.08 1.61 17.79
N ARG A 372 -11.33 1.44 18.17
CA ARG A 372 -12.05 2.36 19.07
C ARG A 372 -11.30 2.62 20.37
N TRP A 373 -10.56 1.64 20.89
CA TRP A 373 -9.84 1.71 22.16
C TRP A 373 -8.34 1.96 21.98
N ARG A 374 -7.91 2.33 20.80
CA ARG A 374 -6.49 2.64 20.58
C ARG A 374 -6.04 3.81 21.46
N PRO A 375 -4.82 3.78 21.97
CA PRO A 375 -4.22 4.95 22.60
C PRO A 375 -4.11 6.11 21.62
N ASP A 376 -4.37 7.32 22.07
CA ASP A 376 -4.10 8.57 21.35
C ASP A 376 -3.10 9.41 22.13
N MET A 377 -2.02 9.85 21.48
CA MET A 377 -0.96 10.59 22.16
C MET A 377 -1.39 11.98 22.63
N ALA A 378 -2.38 12.59 21.97
CA ALA A 378 -2.91 13.89 22.32
C ALA A 378 -4.05 13.80 23.35
N GLN A 379 -4.87 12.75 23.26
CA GLN A 379 -6.05 12.56 24.09
C GLN A 379 -5.82 11.56 25.25
N GLY A 380 -4.75 10.80 25.20
CA GLY A 380 -4.43 9.76 26.20
C GLY A 380 -5.15 8.43 25.93
N LEU A 381 -5.48 7.73 27.00
CA LEU A 381 -6.21 6.47 26.96
C LEU A 381 -7.71 6.74 27.15
N VAL A 382 -8.51 6.26 26.21
CA VAL A 382 -9.97 6.15 26.41
C VAL A 382 -10.30 4.90 27.20
N ASP A 383 -11.35 4.94 28.02
CA ASP A 383 -11.78 3.76 28.78
C ASP A 383 -12.26 2.63 27.85
N ILE A 384 -11.98 1.38 28.25
CA ILE A 384 -12.50 0.21 27.56
C ILE A 384 -13.93 -0.03 28.01
N GLU A 385 -14.87 0.58 27.29
CA GLU A 385 -16.29 0.46 27.57
C GLU A 385 -17.03 -0.20 26.39
N PRO A 386 -18.11 -0.97 26.68
CA PRO A 386 -18.97 -1.51 25.65
C PRO A 386 -19.64 -0.40 24.85
N PHE A 387 -19.81 -0.61 23.54
CA PHE A 387 -20.42 0.36 22.63
C PHE A 387 -21.68 -0.21 21.96
N GLU A 388 -22.51 0.66 21.40
CA GLU A 388 -23.68 0.23 20.62
C GLU A 388 -23.22 -0.32 19.27
N PRO A 389 -23.58 -1.57 18.94
CA PRO A 389 -23.23 -2.18 17.65
C PRO A 389 -23.88 -1.43 16.48
N ASP A 390 -23.21 -1.43 15.33
CA ASP A 390 -23.77 -0.90 14.08
C ASP A 390 -25.03 -1.68 13.67
N ALA A 391 -26.18 -0.99 13.54
CA ALA A 391 -27.46 -1.62 13.29
C ALA A 391 -27.53 -2.36 11.94
N VAL A 392 -26.83 -1.86 10.92
CA VAL A 392 -26.76 -2.50 9.60
C VAL A 392 -25.94 -3.77 9.68
N ALA A 393 -24.79 -3.71 10.36
CA ALA A 393 -23.92 -4.84 10.54
C ALA A 393 -24.54 -5.96 11.40
N LEU A 394 -25.39 -5.62 12.38
CA LEU A 394 -26.16 -6.58 13.18
C LEU A 394 -27.06 -7.50 12.33
N GLY A 395 -27.63 -6.98 11.26
CA GLY A 395 -28.48 -7.73 10.32
C GLY A 395 -27.68 -8.61 9.33
N SER A 396 -26.34 -8.64 9.41
CA SER A 396 -25.51 -9.35 8.46
C SER A 396 -25.00 -10.70 9.02
N PRO A 397 -24.56 -11.63 8.15
CA PRO A 397 -23.92 -12.88 8.58
C PRO A 397 -22.65 -12.69 9.44
N ALA A 398 -22.01 -11.52 9.36
CA ALA A 398 -20.84 -11.18 10.17
C ALA A 398 -21.15 -11.10 11.68
N ARG A 399 -22.43 -10.98 12.08
CA ARG A 399 -22.85 -10.95 13.48
C ARG A 399 -22.43 -12.20 14.25
N GLU A 400 -22.63 -13.39 13.68
CA GLU A 400 -22.26 -14.65 14.34
C GLU A 400 -20.74 -14.73 14.56
N VAL A 401 -19.97 -14.32 13.59
CA VAL A 401 -18.50 -14.33 13.66
C VAL A 401 -18.01 -13.29 14.68
N ALA A 402 -18.61 -12.10 14.70
CA ALA A 402 -18.30 -11.09 15.72
C ALA A 402 -18.72 -11.52 17.13
N LEU A 403 -19.82 -12.26 17.27
CA LEU A 403 -20.23 -12.85 18.55
C LEU A 403 -19.19 -13.87 19.03
N GLN A 404 -18.71 -14.76 18.15
CA GLN A 404 -17.65 -15.70 18.45
C GLN A 404 -16.36 -14.98 18.88
N PHE A 405 -15.96 -13.93 18.16
CA PHE A 405 -14.82 -13.10 18.54
C PHE A 405 -14.95 -12.53 19.96
N TRP A 406 -16.10 -11.93 20.31
CA TRP A 406 -16.30 -11.34 21.63
C TRP A 406 -16.34 -12.39 22.74
N GLN A 407 -16.93 -13.56 22.49
CA GLN A 407 -16.96 -14.67 23.44
C GLN A 407 -15.54 -15.20 23.72
N GLN A 408 -14.75 -15.43 22.67
CA GLN A 408 -13.39 -15.88 22.82
C GLN A 408 -12.49 -14.83 23.49
N LEU A 409 -12.66 -13.54 23.15
CA LEU A 409 -11.93 -12.44 23.78
C LEU A 409 -12.26 -12.31 25.27
N ALA A 410 -13.51 -12.49 25.67
CA ALA A 410 -13.93 -12.49 27.07
C ALA A 410 -13.29 -13.62 27.88
N ALA A 411 -12.98 -14.75 27.24
CA ALA A 411 -12.34 -15.92 27.83
C ALA A 411 -10.81 -15.91 27.72
N LEU A 412 -10.21 -14.95 26.98
CA LEU A 412 -8.77 -14.93 26.70
C LEU A 412 -7.95 -14.55 27.93
N PRO A 413 -7.14 -15.48 28.51
CA PRO A 413 -6.40 -15.18 29.76
C PRO A 413 -5.36 -14.05 29.61
N ALA A 414 -4.79 -13.92 28.41
CA ALA A 414 -3.78 -12.91 28.11
C ALA A 414 -4.36 -11.48 28.04
N ALA A 415 -5.67 -11.33 27.83
CA ALA A 415 -6.31 -10.02 27.78
C ALA A 415 -6.53 -9.43 29.20
N SER A 416 -6.45 -8.10 29.33
CA SER A 416 -6.71 -7.42 30.59
C SER A 416 -8.13 -7.68 31.10
N ARG A 417 -8.32 -7.50 32.43
CA ARG A 417 -9.64 -7.61 33.04
C ARG A 417 -10.66 -6.62 32.45
N ALA A 418 -10.21 -5.42 32.10
CA ALA A 418 -11.06 -4.38 31.49
C ALA A 418 -11.54 -4.83 30.11
N LEU A 419 -10.65 -5.33 29.24
CA LEU A 419 -10.99 -5.79 27.92
C LEU A 419 -11.92 -7.01 27.96
N ARG A 420 -11.64 -7.98 28.83
CA ARG A 420 -12.50 -9.18 28.99
C ARG A 420 -13.93 -8.82 29.45
N ARG A 421 -14.08 -7.84 30.38
CA ARG A 421 -15.39 -7.36 30.81
C ARG A 421 -16.16 -6.68 29.67
N ALA A 422 -15.49 -5.81 28.92
CA ALA A 422 -16.10 -5.15 27.77
C ALA A 422 -16.49 -6.19 26.70
N ALA A 423 -15.63 -7.17 26.43
CA ALA A 423 -15.92 -8.26 25.49
C ALA A 423 -17.15 -9.08 25.90
N GLN A 424 -17.28 -9.42 27.18
CA GLN A 424 -18.46 -10.12 27.71
C GLN A 424 -19.75 -9.30 27.49
N ALA A 425 -19.70 -8.00 27.78
CA ALA A 425 -20.84 -7.11 27.57
C ALA A 425 -21.19 -6.97 26.09
N MET A 426 -20.18 -6.89 25.19
CA MET A 426 -20.40 -6.85 23.75
C MET A 426 -21.02 -8.16 23.23
N ALA A 427 -20.56 -9.31 23.70
CA ALA A 427 -21.16 -10.60 23.36
C ALA A 427 -22.66 -10.64 23.72
N LEU A 428 -23.03 -10.16 24.91
CA LEU A 428 -24.43 -10.08 25.35
C LEU A 428 -25.26 -9.13 24.47
N ARG A 429 -24.69 -7.99 24.04
CA ARG A 429 -25.38 -7.05 23.14
C ARG A 429 -25.64 -7.67 21.77
N LEU A 430 -24.67 -8.37 21.22
CA LEU A 430 -24.83 -9.07 19.94
C LEU A 430 -25.80 -10.25 20.01
N GLN A 431 -26.00 -10.88 21.17
CA GLN A 431 -27.00 -11.92 21.35
C GLN A 431 -28.44 -11.39 21.38
N ARG A 432 -28.65 -10.18 21.89
CA ARG A 432 -29.98 -9.59 22.07
C ARG A 432 -30.53 -8.85 20.83
N GLY A 433 -29.65 -8.32 19.98
CA GLY A 433 -30.00 -7.65 18.72
C GLY A 433 -30.08 -8.62 17.56
#